data_e9f19be63ce84f54a5dec65c7582c5b8
#
_entry.id   e9f19be63ce84f54a5dec65c7582c5b8
#
_cell.length_a   1.000
_cell.length_b   1.000
_cell.length_c   1.000
_cell.angle_alpha   90.00
_cell.angle_beta   90.00
_cell.angle_gamma   90.00
#
_symmetry.space_group_name_H-M   'P 1'
#
loop_
_entity.id
_entity.type
_entity.pdbx_description
1 polymer ?
#
loop_
_entity_poly.entity_id
_entity_poly.type
_entity_poly.pdbx_seq_one_letter_code
_entity_poly.pdbx_strand_id
1 'polypeptide(L)'
;MTAMNHIQRPAVMFVADSHFHLRPDPAEMRRRERFVELCRLAQRAGHLVLLGDIFDFWFDYPHFRLRGYEEVLQALDGVRAAGTAIHFVGGNHDIWAADYMHERYGCGIRPPRSLLVAGGSRVMLCHGDGMFKLDWAYGAFRTLVRARAGIAVAKSLHPEILFTLSTWLSGRSRCATRDEARVIESRAASWLAGQPAPGPVGNPNLMGRDLTEWDLAIIGHVHHGFSIHENGRTLAALPGWLDPLGYGVLQDGQWRQLDFDRDPTPDLATPR
;
A
#
# COMPACT_ATOMS: atom_id res chain seq x y z
N MET A 1 -5.53 -43.88 6.67
CA MET A 1 -5.31 -42.64 5.93
C MET A 1 -5.93 -41.50 6.75
N THR A 2 -5.15 -40.84 7.55
CA THR A 2 -5.62 -39.76 8.44
C THR A 2 -5.79 -38.51 7.58
N ALA A 3 -7.03 -38.00 7.49
CA ALA A 3 -7.31 -36.75 6.83
C ALA A 3 -6.49 -35.66 7.56
N MET A 4 -5.47 -35.10 6.89
CA MET A 4 -4.83 -33.90 7.35
C MET A 4 -5.90 -32.80 7.35
N ASN A 5 -6.33 -32.38 8.55
CA ASN A 5 -7.12 -31.18 8.72
C ASN A 5 -6.27 -30.03 8.14
N HIS A 6 -6.60 -29.58 6.94
CA HIS A 6 -6.12 -28.31 6.42
C HIS A 6 -6.69 -27.23 7.34
N ILE A 7 -5.87 -26.74 8.27
CA ILE A 7 -6.16 -25.50 8.98
C ILE A 7 -6.16 -24.41 7.90
N GLN A 8 -7.35 -24.03 7.44
CA GLN A 8 -7.51 -22.93 6.50
C GLN A 8 -6.93 -21.67 7.13
N ARG A 9 -5.90 -21.12 6.52
CA ARG A 9 -5.26 -19.89 6.99
C ARG A 9 -6.07 -18.70 6.49
N PRO A 10 -6.34 -17.70 7.36
CA PRO A 10 -7.17 -16.57 6.95
C PRO A 10 -6.56 -15.83 5.75
N ALA A 11 -7.40 -15.47 4.79
CA ALA A 11 -6.99 -14.70 3.62
C ALA A 11 -6.49 -13.31 4.02
N VAL A 12 -5.55 -12.78 3.25
CA VAL A 12 -5.04 -11.41 3.37
C VAL A 12 -5.41 -10.65 2.10
N MET A 13 -6.07 -9.51 2.24
CA MET A 13 -6.35 -8.59 1.15
C MET A 13 -5.39 -7.40 1.18
N PHE A 14 -5.03 -6.91 0.01
CA PHE A 14 -4.08 -5.80 -0.16
C PHE A 14 -4.65 -4.77 -1.11
N VAL A 15 -4.57 -3.50 -0.75
CA VAL A 15 -4.91 -2.36 -1.60
C VAL A 15 -3.90 -1.24 -1.39
N ALA A 16 -3.59 -0.50 -2.45
CA ALA A 16 -2.66 0.64 -2.44
C ALA A 16 -3.13 1.73 -3.41
N ASP A 17 -2.51 2.88 -3.33
CA ASP A 17 -2.56 3.93 -4.34
C ASP A 17 -4.00 4.31 -4.74
N SER A 18 -4.85 4.54 -3.75
CA SER A 18 -6.23 4.99 -3.97
C SER A 18 -6.30 6.49 -4.21
N HIS A 19 -5.37 7.25 -3.64
CA HIS A 19 -5.27 8.71 -3.75
C HIS A 19 -6.62 9.41 -3.58
N PHE A 20 -7.34 9.08 -2.50
CA PHE A 20 -8.59 9.76 -2.20
C PHE A 20 -8.32 11.20 -1.79
N HIS A 21 -9.01 12.16 -2.44
CA HIS A 21 -8.85 13.59 -2.21
C HIS A 21 -9.77 14.09 -1.08
N LEU A 22 -9.44 15.20 -0.46
CA LEU A 22 -10.33 15.84 0.52
C LEU A 22 -11.64 16.34 -0.12
N ARG A 23 -11.59 16.68 -1.41
CA ARG A 23 -12.72 17.14 -2.22
C ARG A 23 -12.83 16.25 -3.46
N PRO A 24 -13.56 15.13 -3.38
CA PRO A 24 -13.66 14.18 -4.47
C PRO A 24 -14.45 14.76 -5.65
N ASP A 25 -14.01 14.44 -6.85
CA ASP A 25 -14.82 14.63 -8.05
C ASP A 25 -15.82 13.46 -8.25
N PRO A 26 -16.77 13.54 -9.20
CA PRO A 26 -17.74 12.46 -9.42
C PRO A 26 -17.13 11.11 -9.79
N ALA A 27 -15.95 11.09 -10.43
CA ALA A 27 -15.28 9.84 -10.77
C ALA A 27 -14.67 9.20 -9.53
N GLU A 28 -14.07 10.01 -8.67
CA GLU A 28 -13.55 9.53 -7.39
C GLU A 28 -14.67 9.08 -6.44
N MET A 29 -15.80 9.76 -6.40
CA MET A 29 -16.95 9.32 -5.60
C MET A 29 -17.35 7.89 -5.94
N ARG A 30 -17.42 7.54 -7.24
CA ARG A 30 -17.67 6.15 -7.67
C ARG A 30 -16.57 5.20 -7.23
N ARG A 31 -15.29 5.61 -7.27
CA ARG A 31 -14.18 4.78 -6.76
C ARG A 31 -14.28 4.54 -5.26
N ARG A 32 -14.75 5.53 -4.49
CA ARG A 32 -14.99 5.39 -3.04
C ARG A 32 -16.14 4.44 -2.75
N GLU A 33 -17.25 4.51 -3.50
CA GLU A 33 -18.35 3.55 -3.39
C GLU A 33 -17.84 2.12 -3.61
N ARG A 34 -17.02 1.90 -4.63
CA ARG A 34 -16.39 0.59 -4.88
C ARG A 34 -15.39 0.19 -3.77
N PHE A 35 -14.69 1.15 -3.17
CA PHE A 35 -13.82 0.89 -2.03
C PHE A 35 -14.62 0.47 -0.79
N VAL A 36 -15.78 1.05 -0.56
CA VAL A 36 -16.70 0.61 0.49
C VAL A 36 -17.14 -0.85 0.26
N GLU A 37 -17.40 -1.23 -0.98
CA GLU A 37 -17.72 -2.62 -1.32
C GLU A 37 -16.51 -3.56 -1.14
N LEU A 38 -15.30 -3.13 -1.51
CA LEU A 38 -14.06 -3.85 -1.18
C LEU A 38 -13.91 -4.05 0.34
N CYS A 39 -14.20 -3.03 1.13
CA CYS A 39 -14.17 -3.13 2.59
C CYS A 39 -15.22 -4.14 3.10
N ARG A 40 -16.42 -4.20 2.51
CA ARG A 40 -17.41 -5.24 2.85
C ARG A 40 -16.90 -6.64 2.53
N LEU A 41 -16.21 -6.82 1.40
CA LEU A 41 -15.55 -8.08 1.07
C LEU A 41 -14.45 -8.42 2.09
N ALA A 42 -13.64 -7.42 2.46
CA ALA A 42 -12.55 -7.58 3.41
C ALA A 42 -13.00 -7.97 4.83
N GLN A 43 -14.26 -7.73 5.21
CA GLN A 43 -14.85 -8.21 6.47
C GLN A 43 -14.84 -9.75 6.57
N ARG A 44 -14.66 -10.45 5.46
CA ARG A 44 -14.56 -11.92 5.40
C ARG A 44 -13.12 -12.43 5.40
N ALA A 45 -12.13 -11.54 5.34
CA ALA A 45 -10.71 -11.85 5.40
C ALA A 45 -10.19 -11.80 6.84
N GLY A 46 -9.05 -12.41 7.11
CA GLY A 46 -8.36 -12.25 8.38
C GLY A 46 -7.61 -10.94 8.50
N HIS A 47 -7.11 -10.43 7.35
CA HIS A 47 -6.30 -9.23 7.30
C HIS A 47 -6.65 -8.35 6.09
N LEU A 48 -6.65 -7.04 6.29
CA LEU A 48 -6.65 -6.03 5.23
C LEU A 48 -5.37 -5.18 5.34
N VAL A 49 -4.58 -5.13 4.29
CA VAL A 49 -3.34 -4.35 4.21
C VAL A 49 -3.57 -3.15 3.31
N LEU A 50 -3.45 -1.96 3.88
CA LEU A 50 -3.43 -0.67 3.18
C LEU A 50 -1.96 -0.33 2.94
N LEU A 51 -1.50 -0.43 1.68
CA LEU A 51 -0.08 -0.37 1.33
C LEU A 51 0.36 1.02 0.83
N GLY A 52 -0.15 2.06 1.45
CA GLY A 52 0.23 3.46 1.22
C GLY A 52 -0.54 4.14 0.11
N ASP A 53 -0.47 5.47 0.16
CA ASP A 53 -1.16 6.37 -0.76
C ASP A 53 -2.67 6.09 -0.89
N ILE A 54 -3.28 5.71 0.25
CA ILE A 54 -4.74 5.59 0.35
C ILE A 54 -5.37 6.97 0.28
N PHE A 55 -4.76 7.95 0.95
CA PHE A 55 -5.17 9.34 0.95
C PHE A 55 -4.17 10.17 0.14
N ASP A 56 -4.66 11.05 -0.74
CA ASP A 56 -3.79 11.95 -1.52
C ASP A 56 -3.08 12.98 -0.65
N PHE A 57 -3.66 13.29 0.50
CA PHE A 57 -3.06 14.13 1.53
C PHE A 57 -3.55 13.75 2.90
N TRP A 58 -2.63 13.54 3.84
CA TRP A 58 -2.95 13.39 5.26
C TRP A 58 -1.94 14.13 6.12
N PHE A 59 -2.45 14.87 7.11
CA PHE A 59 -1.64 15.51 8.11
C PHE A 59 -2.39 15.59 9.44
N ASP A 60 -1.77 15.11 10.52
CA ASP A 60 -2.35 15.16 11.86
C ASP A 60 -1.93 16.42 12.59
N TYR A 61 -2.91 17.25 12.87
CA TYR A 61 -2.78 18.39 13.78
C TYR A 61 -3.28 18.02 15.17
N PRO A 62 -2.69 18.56 16.25
CA PRO A 62 -3.10 18.22 17.63
C PRO A 62 -4.58 18.47 17.94
N HIS A 63 -5.19 19.47 17.28
CA HIS A 63 -6.54 19.95 17.60
C HIS A 63 -7.49 20.01 16.40
N PHE A 64 -7.02 19.64 15.21
CA PHE A 64 -7.80 19.69 13.98
C PHE A 64 -7.71 18.36 13.24
N ARG A 65 -8.85 17.91 12.71
CA ARG A 65 -8.91 16.73 11.85
C ARG A 65 -9.34 17.13 10.46
N LEU A 66 -8.71 16.52 9.46
CA LEU A 66 -9.13 16.66 8.07
C LEU A 66 -10.53 16.07 7.90
N ARG A 67 -11.37 16.77 7.16
CA ARG A 67 -12.69 16.30 6.72
C ARG A 67 -12.63 15.90 5.25
N GLY A 68 -13.51 14.99 4.84
CA GLY A 68 -13.61 14.55 3.44
C GLY A 68 -13.21 13.10 3.22
N TYR A 69 -12.82 12.38 4.28
CA TYR A 69 -12.50 10.95 4.22
C TYR A 69 -13.44 10.09 5.06
N GLU A 70 -14.52 10.68 5.58
CA GLU A 70 -15.42 10.05 6.55
C GLU A 70 -15.98 8.72 6.04
N GLU A 71 -16.37 8.66 4.76
CA GLU A 71 -16.91 7.46 4.12
C GLU A 71 -15.88 6.31 4.08
N VAL A 72 -14.65 6.63 3.69
CA VAL A 72 -13.54 5.66 3.65
C VAL A 72 -13.22 5.17 5.07
N LEU A 73 -13.14 6.08 6.04
CA LEU A 73 -12.84 5.73 7.42
C LEU A 73 -13.98 4.91 8.06
N GLN A 74 -15.24 5.20 7.77
CA GLN A 74 -16.39 4.41 8.23
C GLN A 74 -16.38 3.00 7.62
N ALA A 75 -16.00 2.86 6.35
CA ALA A 75 -15.85 1.55 5.73
C ALA A 75 -14.76 0.72 6.45
N LEU A 76 -13.63 1.32 6.79
CA LEU A 76 -12.57 0.69 7.57
C LEU A 76 -13.00 0.36 9.01
N ASP A 77 -13.82 1.21 9.65
CA ASP A 77 -14.43 0.88 10.94
C ASP A 77 -15.26 -0.39 10.87
N GLY A 78 -16.03 -0.57 9.79
CA GLY A 78 -16.78 -1.80 9.52
C GLY A 78 -15.89 -3.03 9.39
N VAL A 79 -14.74 -2.92 8.71
CA VAL A 79 -13.75 -3.99 8.58
C VAL A 79 -13.21 -4.39 9.96
N ARG A 80 -12.82 -3.41 10.78
CA ARG A 80 -12.36 -3.68 12.15
C ARG A 80 -13.44 -4.31 13.02
N ALA A 81 -14.67 -3.80 12.95
CA ALA A 81 -15.80 -4.31 13.74
C ALA A 81 -16.13 -5.77 13.40
N ALA A 82 -15.87 -6.21 12.17
CA ALA A 82 -16.01 -7.60 11.75
C ALA A 82 -14.87 -8.51 12.27
N GLY A 83 -13.84 -7.97 12.92
CA GLY A 83 -12.71 -8.73 13.47
C GLY A 83 -11.52 -8.87 12.52
N THR A 84 -11.57 -8.29 11.31
CA THR A 84 -10.45 -8.27 10.37
C THR A 84 -9.35 -7.34 10.88
N ALA A 85 -8.12 -7.84 10.95
CA ALA A 85 -6.96 -7.02 11.34
C ALA A 85 -6.58 -6.07 10.20
N ILE A 86 -6.57 -4.76 10.48
CA ILE A 86 -6.13 -3.76 9.52
C ILE A 86 -4.65 -3.46 9.74
N HIS A 87 -3.87 -3.44 8.65
CA HIS A 87 -2.46 -3.05 8.62
C HIS A 87 -2.31 -1.84 7.72
N PHE A 88 -1.53 -0.85 8.14
CA PHE A 88 -1.27 0.36 7.37
C PHE A 88 0.22 0.57 7.18
N VAL A 89 0.66 0.69 5.95
CA VAL A 89 2.00 1.13 5.56
C VAL A 89 1.85 2.49 4.90
N GLY A 90 2.40 3.54 5.50
CA GLY A 90 2.30 4.88 4.93
C GLY A 90 3.05 4.99 3.60
N GLY A 91 2.43 5.60 2.64
CA GLY A 91 3.04 5.98 1.37
C GLY A 91 3.73 7.34 1.43
N ASN A 92 3.97 7.96 0.30
CA ASN A 92 4.57 9.29 0.26
C ASN A 92 3.54 10.42 0.42
N HIS A 93 2.27 10.17 0.16
CA HIS A 93 1.17 11.12 0.32
C HIS A 93 0.53 11.08 1.70
N ASP A 94 0.53 9.93 2.35
CA ASP A 94 -0.19 9.71 3.61
C ASP A 94 0.69 9.16 4.75
N ILE A 95 2.00 9.34 4.67
CA ILE A 95 2.94 8.85 5.69
C ILE A 95 2.60 9.36 7.09
N TRP A 96 2.04 10.55 7.19
CA TRP A 96 1.66 11.16 8.46
C TRP A 96 0.32 10.65 9.01
N ALA A 97 -0.40 9.79 8.26
CA ALA A 97 -1.59 9.10 8.75
C ALA A 97 -1.26 7.94 9.72
N ALA A 98 -0.01 7.52 9.82
CA ALA A 98 0.37 6.32 10.55
C ALA A 98 -0.03 6.35 12.05
N ASP A 99 0.15 7.50 12.72
CA ASP A 99 -0.21 7.64 14.14
C ASP A 99 -1.73 7.59 14.32
N TYR A 100 -2.50 8.27 13.48
CA TYR A 100 -3.96 8.21 13.48
C TYR A 100 -4.49 6.79 13.19
N MET A 101 -3.92 6.12 12.19
CA MET A 101 -4.30 4.75 11.83
C MET A 101 -3.97 3.78 12.97
N HIS A 102 -2.85 4.00 13.66
CA HIS A 102 -2.50 3.22 14.85
C HIS A 102 -3.51 3.42 15.99
N GLU A 103 -3.83 4.66 16.33
CA GLU A 103 -4.79 4.98 17.38
C GLU A 103 -6.19 4.42 17.09
N ARG A 104 -6.67 4.56 15.85
CA ARG A 104 -8.02 4.16 15.49
C ARG A 104 -8.19 2.67 15.25
N TYR A 105 -7.22 2.03 14.61
CA TYR A 105 -7.33 0.64 14.14
C TYR A 105 -6.34 -0.33 14.80
N GLY A 106 -5.43 0.15 15.61
CA GLY A 106 -4.35 -0.65 16.19
C GLY A 106 -3.29 -1.04 15.14
N CYS A 107 -3.25 -0.34 14.00
CA CYS A 107 -2.31 -0.63 12.92
C CYS A 107 -0.87 -0.38 13.36
N GLY A 108 -0.04 -1.42 13.37
CA GLY A 108 1.31 -1.38 13.93
C GLY A 108 2.44 -1.20 12.92
N ILE A 109 2.14 -0.95 11.65
CA ILE A 109 3.15 -0.97 10.60
C ILE A 109 3.71 0.43 10.36
N ARG A 110 5.02 0.56 10.50
CA ARG A 110 5.75 1.81 10.23
C ARG A 110 6.73 1.62 9.08
N PRO A 111 6.78 2.56 8.11
CA PRO A 111 7.80 2.53 7.06
C PRO A 111 9.22 2.53 7.66
N PRO A 112 10.22 2.02 6.92
CA PRO A 112 10.18 1.79 5.48
C PRO A 112 9.66 0.42 5.05
N ARG A 113 9.58 -0.57 5.94
CA ARG A 113 9.17 -1.95 5.63
C ARG A 113 8.62 -2.67 6.86
N SER A 114 7.81 -3.68 6.61
CA SER A 114 7.30 -4.56 7.67
C SER A 114 7.14 -5.98 7.17
N LEU A 115 7.39 -6.94 8.03
CA LEU A 115 7.16 -8.34 7.76
C LEU A 115 5.84 -8.77 8.39
N LEU A 116 4.94 -9.32 7.58
CA LEU A 116 3.68 -9.91 8.00
C LEU A 116 3.74 -11.42 7.75
N VAL A 117 3.46 -12.23 8.77
CA VAL A 117 3.32 -13.69 8.61
C VAL A 117 1.84 -14.00 8.59
N ALA A 118 1.28 -14.19 7.42
CA ALA A 118 -0.14 -14.46 7.22
C ALA A 118 -0.39 -15.13 5.86
N GLY A 119 -1.61 -15.67 5.66
CA GLY A 119 -1.99 -16.30 4.40
C GLY A 119 -1.10 -17.47 3.98
N GLY A 120 -0.29 -18.01 4.89
CA GLY A 120 0.64 -19.10 4.62
C GLY A 120 2.04 -18.70 4.18
N SER A 121 2.35 -17.40 4.18
CA SER A 121 3.62 -16.87 3.69
C SER A 121 4.19 -15.80 4.62
N ARG A 122 5.49 -15.56 4.51
CA ARG A 122 6.16 -14.39 5.09
C ARG A 122 6.12 -13.28 4.04
N VAL A 123 5.32 -12.26 4.30
CA VAL A 123 5.03 -11.19 3.36
C VAL A 123 5.79 -9.93 3.76
N MET A 124 6.70 -9.49 2.91
CA MET A 124 7.37 -8.20 3.06
C MET A 124 6.48 -7.10 2.48
N LEU A 125 6.15 -6.12 3.29
CA LEU A 125 5.31 -4.97 2.94
C LEU A 125 6.17 -3.72 2.84
N CYS A 126 6.11 -3.02 1.74
CA CYS A 126 6.77 -1.73 1.52
C CYS A 126 5.94 -0.93 0.51
N HIS A 127 5.79 0.39 0.73
CA HIS A 127 5.08 1.19 -0.28
C HIS A 127 5.84 1.23 -1.62
N GLY A 128 7.18 1.23 -1.61
CA GLY A 128 7.98 1.10 -2.83
C GLY A 128 8.59 2.41 -3.34
N ASP A 129 8.23 3.53 -2.73
CA ASP A 129 8.76 4.84 -3.09
C ASP A 129 10.30 4.90 -2.97
N GLY A 130 10.98 5.29 -4.08
CA GLY A 130 12.44 5.41 -4.16
C GLY A 130 13.19 4.07 -4.28
N MET A 131 12.52 2.94 -4.53
CA MET A 131 13.19 1.64 -4.65
C MET A 131 13.87 1.42 -6.00
N PHE A 132 13.12 1.51 -7.08
CA PHE A 132 13.59 1.15 -8.42
C PHE A 132 13.71 2.34 -9.37
N LYS A 133 13.48 3.56 -8.89
CA LYS A 133 13.68 4.79 -9.63
C LYS A 133 14.65 5.68 -8.84
N LEU A 134 15.79 6.04 -9.47
CA LEU A 134 16.72 6.98 -8.86
C LEU A 134 16.22 8.39 -9.09
N ASP A 135 15.79 9.03 -8.02
CA ASP A 135 15.55 10.46 -7.95
C ASP A 135 16.17 10.98 -6.63
N TRP A 136 17.36 11.56 -6.76
CA TRP A 136 18.11 12.04 -5.60
C TRP A 136 17.40 13.23 -4.90
N ALA A 137 16.75 14.09 -5.67
CA ALA A 137 16.01 15.22 -5.12
C ALA A 137 14.80 14.75 -4.33
N TYR A 138 14.07 13.76 -4.90
CA TYR A 138 12.99 13.09 -4.20
C TYR A 138 13.48 12.36 -2.94
N GLY A 139 14.62 11.67 -3.02
CA GLY A 139 15.23 10.99 -1.86
C GLY A 139 15.57 11.93 -0.72
N ALA A 140 16.13 13.11 -1.03
CA ALA A 140 16.42 14.15 -0.06
C ALA A 140 15.11 14.72 0.55
N PHE A 141 14.13 15.06 -0.29
CA PHE A 141 12.80 15.51 0.15
C PHE A 141 12.12 14.49 1.06
N ARG A 142 12.10 13.22 0.66
CA ARG A 142 11.56 12.10 1.44
C ARG A 142 12.19 12.02 2.83
N THR A 143 13.50 12.16 2.91
CA THR A 143 14.23 12.16 4.19
C THR A 143 13.82 13.33 5.07
N LEU A 144 13.69 14.52 4.48
CA LEU A 144 13.29 15.73 5.19
C LEU A 144 11.87 15.63 5.77
N VAL A 145 10.88 15.21 4.97
CA VAL A 145 9.48 15.12 5.42
C VAL A 145 9.24 14.00 6.43
N ARG A 146 10.13 13.01 6.50
CA ARG A 146 10.11 11.92 7.49
C ARG A 146 10.90 12.25 8.76
N ALA A 147 11.75 13.28 8.72
CA ALA A 147 12.53 13.71 9.87
C ALA A 147 11.62 14.37 10.91
N ARG A 148 11.87 14.13 12.20
CA ARG A 148 11.13 14.78 13.31
C ARG A 148 11.12 16.31 13.20
N ALA A 149 12.24 16.90 12.78
CA ALA A 149 12.35 18.34 12.56
C ALA A 149 11.46 18.81 11.40
N GLY A 150 11.42 18.09 10.28
CA GLY A 150 10.53 18.37 9.15
C GLY A 150 9.05 18.31 9.54
N ILE A 151 8.66 17.29 10.30
CA ILE A 151 7.30 17.15 10.84
C ILE A 151 6.97 18.30 11.78
N ALA A 152 7.89 18.72 12.68
CA ALA A 152 7.66 19.81 13.61
C ALA A 152 7.47 21.16 12.86
N VAL A 153 8.28 21.41 11.83
CA VAL A 153 8.11 22.59 10.95
C VAL A 153 6.77 22.52 10.23
N ALA A 154 6.40 21.38 9.65
CA ALA A 154 5.11 21.23 8.99
C ALA A 154 3.93 21.48 9.96
N LYS A 155 4.01 20.98 11.20
CA LYS A 155 2.98 21.23 12.26
C LYS A 155 2.85 22.70 12.65
N SER A 156 3.87 23.54 12.39
CA SER A 156 3.81 24.98 12.65
C SER A 156 3.20 25.79 11.50
N LEU A 157 3.04 25.18 10.32
CA LEU A 157 2.45 25.83 9.16
C LEU A 157 0.91 25.77 9.21
N HIS A 158 0.27 26.77 8.59
CA HIS A 158 -1.18 26.74 8.44
C HIS A 158 -1.62 25.56 7.55
N PRO A 159 -2.70 24.83 7.88
CA PRO A 159 -3.17 23.67 7.12
C PRO A 159 -3.33 23.90 5.61
N GLU A 160 -3.85 25.08 5.22
CA GLU A 160 -4.04 25.43 3.81
C GLU A 160 -2.70 25.59 3.05
N ILE A 161 -1.63 26.03 3.73
CA ILE A 161 -0.30 26.14 3.11
C ILE A 161 0.23 24.73 2.83
N LEU A 162 0.15 23.84 3.80
CA LEU A 162 0.55 22.44 3.62
C LEU A 162 -0.27 21.75 2.55
N PHE A 163 -1.57 21.93 2.55
CA PHE A 163 -2.46 21.37 1.54
C PHE A 163 -2.12 21.87 0.14
N THR A 164 -1.93 23.20 -0.02
CA THR A 164 -1.55 23.79 -1.32
C THR A 164 -0.18 23.30 -1.78
N LEU A 165 0.79 23.19 -0.88
CA LEU A 165 2.12 22.68 -1.21
C LEU A 165 2.06 21.20 -1.60
N SER A 166 1.31 20.39 -0.87
CA SER A 166 1.15 18.96 -1.19
C SER A 166 0.49 18.76 -2.54
N THR A 167 -0.61 19.45 -2.84
CA THR A 167 -1.30 19.36 -4.13
C THR A 167 -0.43 19.81 -5.30
N TRP A 168 0.40 20.84 -5.10
CA TRP A 168 1.35 21.28 -6.12
C TRP A 168 2.46 20.24 -6.36
N LEU A 169 2.96 19.59 -5.30
CA LEU A 169 3.94 18.50 -5.41
C LEU A 169 3.32 17.25 -6.03
N SER A 170 2.15 16.85 -5.60
CA SER A 170 1.41 15.69 -6.13
C SER A 170 1.08 15.83 -7.61
N GLY A 171 0.75 17.06 -8.05
CA GLY A 171 0.50 17.34 -9.46
C GLY A 171 1.67 17.06 -10.39
N ARG A 172 2.90 16.97 -9.86
CA ARG A 172 4.13 16.65 -10.58
C ARG A 172 4.54 15.16 -10.51
N SER A 173 4.03 14.42 -9.54
CA SER A 173 4.40 13.02 -9.26
C SER A 173 3.34 12.03 -9.72
N ARG A 174 2.56 12.33 -10.76
CA ARG A 174 1.49 11.44 -11.20
C ARG A 174 2.02 10.22 -11.93
N CYS A 175 1.34 9.11 -11.72
CA CYS A 175 1.45 7.77 -12.33
C CYS A 175 2.66 7.56 -13.24
N ALA A 176 3.47 6.57 -12.95
CA ALA A 176 4.48 6.09 -13.88
C ALA A 176 3.82 5.82 -15.25
N THR A 177 4.42 6.28 -16.33
CA THR A 177 4.00 5.90 -17.67
C THR A 177 4.18 4.39 -17.85
N ARG A 178 3.51 3.77 -18.82
CA ARG A 178 3.70 2.33 -19.11
C ARG A 178 5.16 1.98 -19.36
N ASP A 179 5.93 2.87 -19.97
CA ASP A 179 7.35 2.64 -20.25
C ASP A 179 8.19 2.75 -18.98
N GLU A 180 7.89 3.69 -18.10
CA GLU A 180 8.52 3.77 -16.77
C GLU A 180 8.20 2.54 -15.92
N ALA A 181 6.96 2.05 -15.95
CA ALA A 181 6.55 0.84 -15.25
C ALA A 181 7.36 -0.39 -15.73
N ARG A 182 7.54 -0.56 -17.04
CA ARG A 182 8.38 -1.63 -17.61
C ARG A 182 9.84 -1.54 -17.18
N VAL A 183 10.37 -0.32 -17.08
CA VAL A 183 11.75 -0.11 -16.59
C VAL A 183 11.84 -0.50 -15.11
N ILE A 184 10.85 -0.13 -14.30
CA ILE A 184 10.78 -0.50 -12.88
C ILE A 184 10.68 -2.02 -12.74
N GLU A 185 9.82 -2.67 -13.50
CA GLU A 185 9.65 -4.12 -13.52
C GLU A 185 10.95 -4.83 -13.89
N SER A 186 11.63 -4.39 -14.96
CA SER A 186 12.93 -4.95 -15.38
C SER A 186 14.00 -4.80 -14.30
N ARG A 187 14.05 -3.67 -13.62
CA ARG A 187 14.98 -3.43 -12.49
C ARG A 187 14.67 -4.30 -11.29
N ALA A 188 13.38 -4.47 -11.00
CA ALA A 188 12.91 -5.33 -9.93
C ALA A 188 13.25 -6.80 -10.20
N ALA A 189 13.10 -7.27 -11.44
CA ALA A 189 13.47 -8.61 -11.87
C ALA A 189 14.98 -8.85 -11.73
N SER A 190 15.80 -7.92 -12.22
CA SER A 190 17.26 -8.02 -12.09
C SER A 190 17.71 -8.07 -10.63
N TRP A 191 17.11 -7.21 -9.78
CA TRP A 191 17.42 -7.19 -8.36
C TRP A 191 17.04 -8.51 -7.67
N LEU A 192 15.85 -9.06 -7.97
CA LEU A 192 15.36 -10.32 -7.39
C LEU A 192 16.25 -11.52 -7.85
N ALA A 193 16.73 -11.49 -9.08
CA ALA A 193 17.68 -12.46 -9.63
C ALA A 193 19.13 -12.30 -9.11
N GLY A 194 19.40 -11.25 -8.32
CA GLY A 194 20.76 -10.93 -7.86
C GLY A 194 21.69 -10.43 -8.97
N GLN A 195 21.12 -9.93 -10.07
CA GLN A 195 21.86 -9.42 -11.23
C GLN A 195 22.00 -7.89 -11.17
N PRO A 196 22.99 -7.30 -11.86
CA PRO A 196 23.08 -5.86 -12.01
C PRO A 196 21.81 -5.30 -12.69
N ALA A 197 21.17 -4.33 -12.07
CA ALA A 197 20.01 -3.70 -12.66
C ALA A 197 20.38 -2.81 -13.85
N PRO A 198 19.57 -2.73 -14.91
CA PRO A 198 19.82 -1.86 -16.05
C PRO A 198 19.69 -0.38 -15.65
N GLY A 199 20.80 0.34 -15.70
CA GLY A 199 20.89 1.78 -15.40
C GLY A 199 20.80 2.11 -13.90
N PRO A 200 20.68 3.40 -13.57
CA PRO A 200 20.65 3.84 -12.18
C PRO A 200 19.36 3.37 -11.48
N VAL A 201 19.52 2.66 -10.41
CA VAL A 201 18.42 2.20 -9.53
C VAL A 201 18.32 3.09 -8.29
N GLY A 202 17.13 3.17 -7.71
CA GLY A 202 16.92 3.75 -6.41
C GLY A 202 17.60 2.94 -5.30
N ASN A 203 16.94 2.78 -4.16
CA ASN A 203 17.46 1.98 -3.06
C ASN A 203 16.62 0.71 -2.85
N PRO A 204 16.86 -0.38 -3.58
CA PRO A 204 16.15 -1.64 -3.38
C PRO A 204 16.41 -2.26 -2.01
N ASN A 205 17.50 -1.86 -1.31
CA ASN A 205 17.76 -2.28 0.06
C ASN A 205 16.70 -1.80 1.08
N LEU A 206 15.74 -0.98 0.65
CA LEU A 206 14.54 -0.68 1.45
C LEU A 206 13.72 -1.95 1.78
N MET A 207 13.82 -2.99 0.96
CA MET A 207 13.26 -4.33 1.27
C MET A 207 14.14 -5.19 2.20
N GLY A 208 15.33 -4.71 2.57
CA GLY A 208 16.31 -5.48 3.33
C GLY A 208 17.37 -6.10 2.44
N ARG A 209 18.52 -6.39 3.05
CA ARG A 209 19.63 -7.03 2.34
C ARG A 209 19.47 -8.55 2.29
N ASP A 210 18.78 -9.12 3.26
CA ASP A 210 18.52 -10.56 3.34
C ASP A 210 17.19 -10.90 2.66
N LEU A 211 17.28 -11.39 1.43
CA LEU A 211 16.14 -11.85 0.66
C LEU A 211 15.53 -13.14 1.23
N THR A 212 16.20 -13.83 2.16
CA THR A 212 15.69 -15.07 2.75
C THR A 212 14.63 -14.82 3.83
N GLU A 213 14.44 -13.57 4.26
CA GLU A 213 13.48 -13.22 5.30
C GLU A 213 12.02 -13.33 4.86
N TRP A 214 11.72 -13.38 3.55
CA TRP A 214 10.36 -13.35 3.03
C TRP A 214 10.17 -14.28 1.81
N ASP A 215 8.94 -14.66 1.58
CA ASP A 215 8.50 -15.50 0.45
C ASP A 215 7.80 -14.67 -0.64
N LEU A 216 7.05 -13.65 -0.22
CA LEU A 216 6.33 -12.70 -1.05
C LEU A 216 6.66 -11.27 -0.62
N ALA A 217 7.04 -10.42 -1.54
CA ALA A 217 7.19 -8.99 -1.32
C ALA A 217 6.14 -8.22 -2.13
N ILE A 218 5.44 -7.29 -1.49
CA ILE A 218 4.40 -6.51 -2.13
C ILE A 218 4.73 -5.03 -2.02
N ILE A 219 4.66 -4.33 -3.16
CA ILE A 219 4.84 -2.88 -3.25
C ILE A 219 3.62 -2.21 -3.89
N GLY A 220 3.40 -0.94 -3.55
CA GLY A 220 2.52 0.00 -4.24
C GLY A 220 3.32 0.97 -5.12
N HIS A 221 2.93 2.24 -5.16
CA HIS A 221 3.64 3.39 -5.74
C HIS A 221 3.77 3.40 -7.27
N VAL A 222 3.84 2.24 -7.90
CA VAL A 222 4.07 2.14 -9.35
C VAL A 222 2.80 2.37 -10.15
N HIS A 223 1.62 2.13 -9.55
CA HIS A 223 0.29 2.19 -10.15
C HIS A 223 0.09 1.24 -11.34
N HIS A 224 1.03 0.34 -11.56
CA HIS A 224 0.96 -0.72 -12.57
C HIS A 224 1.26 -2.06 -11.91
N GLY A 225 0.31 -2.99 -12.06
CA GLY A 225 0.44 -4.33 -11.51
C GLY A 225 1.44 -5.17 -12.31
N PHE A 226 2.37 -5.80 -11.59
CA PHE A 226 3.21 -6.87 -12.10
C PHE A 226 3.50 -7.89 -11.01
N SER A 227 3.92 -9.08 -11.42
CA SER A 227 4.35 -10.13 -10.50
C SER A 227 5.54 -10.85 -11.10
N ILE A 228 6.65 -10.89 -10.37
CA ILE A 228 7.90 -11.52 -10.78
C ILE A 228 8.15 -12.66 -9.81
N HIS A 229 8.36 -13.86 -10.35
CA HIS A 229 8.72 -15.04 -9.57
C HIS A 229 10.13 -15.48 -9.93
N GLU A 230 11.01 -15.52 -8.94
CA GLU A 230 12.41 -15.89 -9.13
C GLU A 230 12.95 -16.56 -7.86
N ASN A 231 13.69 -17.67 -8.03
CA ASN A 231 14.35 -18.39 -6.93
C ASN A 231 13.39 -18.75 -5.75
N GLY A 232 12.13 -19.12 -6.07
CA GLY A 232 11.12 -19.47 -5.07
C GLY A 232 10.52 -18.29 -4.30
N ARG A 233 10.79 -17.06 -4.75
CA ARG A 233 10.22 -15.82 -4.18
C ARG A 233 9.40 -15.07 -5.20
N THR A 234 8.44 -14.32 -4.71
CA THR A 234 7.60 -13.46 -5.54
C THR A 234 7.75 -12.01 -5.12
N LEU A 235 7.98 -11.13 -6.09
CA LEU A 235 7.84 -9.68 -5.91
C LEU A 235 6.69 -9.20 -6.76
N ALA A 236 5.72 -8.56 -6.12
CA ALA A 236 4.52 -8.06 -6.77
C ALA A 236 4.35 -6.55 -6.54
N ALA A 237 3.99 -5.82 -7.58
CA ALA A 237 3.51 -4.44 -7.47
C ALA A 237 1.99 -4.41 -7.67
N LEU A 238 1.27 -3.73 -6.79
CA LEU A 238 -0.17 -3.54 -6.92
C LEU A 238 -0.48 -2.55 -8.04
N PRO A 239 -1.55 -2.77 -8.82
CA PRO A 239 -1.93 -1.86 -9.91
C PRO A 239 -2.50 -0.52 -9.42
N GLY A 240 -2.76 -0.38 -8.12
CA GLY A 240 -3.44 0.76 -7.54
C GLY A 240 -4.97 0.68 -7.63
N TRP A 241 -5.65 1.45 -6.78
CA TRP A 241 -7.10 1.56 -6.74
C TRP A 241 -7.58 2.75 -7.58
N LEU A 242 -7.21 2.76 -8.88
CA LEU A 242 -7.47 3.85 -9.83
C LEU A 242 -8.32 3.38 -11.02
N ASP A 243 -7.67 2.95 -12.09
CA ASP A 243 -8.26 2.32 -13.27
C ASP A 243 -7.17 1.43 -13.91
N PRO A 244 -7.26 0.11 -13.78
CA PRO A 244 -8.31 -0.67 -13.10
C PRO A 244 -8.34 -0.51 -11.57
N LEU A 245 -9.46 -0.94 -10.93
CA LEU A 245 -9.60 -0.99 -9.47
C LEU A 245 -8.86 -2.23 -8.93
N GLY A 246 -7.53 -2.12 -8.86
CA GLY A 246 -6.67 -3.24 -8.56
C GLY A 246 -6.48 -3.51 -7.08
N TYR A 247 -6.50 -4.79 -6.72
CA TYR A 247 -6.19 -5.24 -5.37
C TYR A 247 -5.49 -6.62 -5.40
N GLY A 248 -4.96 -7.03 -4.26
CA GLY A 248 -4.31 -8.32 -4.12
C GLY A 248 -5.00 -9.23 -3.11
N VAL A 249 -4.89 -10.53 -3.30
CA VAL A 249 -5.34 -11.55 -2.35
C VAL A 249 -4.24 -12.59 -2.18
N LEU A 250 -3.88 -12.87 -0.93
CA LEU A 250 -3.03 -13.98 -0.54
C LEU A 250 -3.85 -14.95 0.31
N GLN A 251 -3.98 -16.18 -0.15
CA GLN A 251 -4.72 -17.21 0.55
C GLN A 251 -4.05 -18.56 0.34
N ASP A 252 -3.81 -19.31 1.41
CA ASP A 252 -3.15 -20.62 1.40
C ASP A 252 -1.82 -20.64 0.64
N GLY A 253 -1.03 -19.55 0.76
CA GLY A 253 0.25 -19.36 0.08
C GLY A 253 0.14 -18.95 -1.39
N GLN A 254 -1.07 -18.81 -1.93
CA GLN A 254 -1.29 -18.41 -3.32
C GLN A 254 -1.57 -16.91 -3.41
N TRP A 255 -0.74 -16.22 -4.19
CA TRP A 255 -0.88 -14.81 -4.51
C TRP A 255 -1.69 -14.60 -5.78
N ARG A 256 -2.65 -13.68 -5.75
CA ARG A 256 -3.43 -13.23 -6.92
C ARG A 256 -3.56 -11.73 -6.93
N GLN A 257 -3.38 -11.13 -8.10
CA GLN A 257 -3.78 -9.74 -8.38
C GLN A 257 -5.11 -9.77 -9.12
N LEU A 258 -6.04 -8.93 -8.72
CA LEU A 258 -7.43 -8.92 -9.21
C LEU A 258 -7.86 -7.50 -9.54
N ASP A 259 -8.75 -7.38 -10.51
CA ASP A 259 -9.51 -6.19 -10.85
C ASP A 259 -10.90 -6.33 -10.23
N PHE A 260 -11.31 -5.39 -9.40
CA PHE A 260 -12.54 -5.49 -8.62
C PHE A 260 -13.81 -5.51 -9.48
N ASP A 261 -13.79 -4.87 -10.65
CA ASP A 261 -14.94 -4.81 -11.54
C ASP A 261 -14.98 -5.94 -12.59
N ARG A 262 -13.83 -6.54 -12.90
CA ARG A 262 -13.70 -7.50 -14.01
C ARG A 262 -13.50 -8.92 -13.56
N ASP A 263 -12.81 -9.13 -12.44
CA ASP A 263 -12.52 -10.47 -11.95
C ASP A 263 -13.62 -10.99 -11.02
N PRO A 264 -13.84 -12.32 -10.98
CA PRO A 264 -14.80 -12.89 -10.05
C PRO A 264 -14.38 -12.65 -8.60
N THR A 265 -15.35 -12.33 -7.76
CA THR A 265 -15.13 -12.16 -6.33
C THR A 265 -14.49 -13.41 -5.72
N PRO A 266 -13.34 -13.30 -5.04
CA PRO A 266 -12.69 -14.43 -4.44
C PRO A 266 -13.52 -15.03 -3.31
N ASP A 267 -13.53 -16.34 -3.19
CA ASP A 267 -14.09 -17.00 -2.01
C ASP A 267 -13.07 -16.87 -0.86
N LEU A 268 -13.33 -15.93 0.02
CA LEU A 268 -12.53 -15.73 1.23
C LEU A 268 -13.09 -16.66 2.31
N ALA A 269 -12.37 -17.72 2.61
CA ALA A 269 -12.76 -18.60 3.69
C ALA A 269 -12.85 -17.83 5.00
N THR A 270 -14.02 -17.74 5.57
CA THR A 270 -14.23 -17.12 6.88
C THR A 270 -13.53 -18.00 7.93
N PRO A 271 -12.63 -17.48 8.76
CA PRO A 271 -12.15 -18.23 9.92
C PRO A 271 -13.36 -18.54 10.81
N ARG A 272 -13.60 -19.81 11.04
CA ARG A 272 -14.57 -20.27 12.06
C ARG A 272 -13.94 -20.20 13.43
#